data_a9aebc936ca81b6dc519d187549374c1
#
_entry.id   a9aebc936ca81b6dc519d187549374c1
#
_cell.length_a   1.000
_cell.length_b   1.000
_cell.length_c   1.000
_cell.angle_alpha   90.00
_cell.angle_beta   90.00
_cell.angle_gamma   90.00
#
_symmetry.space_group_name_H-M   'P 1'
#
loop_
_entity.id
_entity.type
_entity.pdbx_description
1 polymer ?
#
loop_
_entity_poly.entity_id
_entity_poly.type
_entity_poly.pdbx_seq_one_letter_code
_entity_poly.pdbx_strand_id
1 'polypeptide(L)'
;MPPKKGKESVQRKSAAEFFTENQTIAGFDNPGKSLYTTIRELVENSLDAAESIGEPPDVALEIRELSQAELDAERGVLRLERVDETLFEGRGKADDKEKTRLFYRVTCRDNGCGVHREAIPDAFGRVLAGSKYGARQARGKFGLGAKMALIWGKKSSGLPLTVRTARAAHEPVSRVVLDIDIQRNEPRVLEDSVAENSQKWRGAELTVTVGGNWKAYRARIVQYLRQLAIITPYASLRLDFRGSGSDRRDVRLEFARRTTKVPPVPRATGYHPAAVSYTHLTLPTMFEV
;
A
#
# COMPACT_ATOMS: atom_id res chain seq x y z
N MET A 1 29.64 40.24 -22.09
CA MET A 1 28.23 40.38 -21.70
C MET A 1 28.00 39.47 -20.50
N PRO A 2 27.51 39.97 -19.39
CA PRO A 2 27.15 39.09 -18.25
C PRO A 2 25.91 38.24 -18.60
N PRO A 3 25.80 36.99 -18.09
CA PRO A 3 24.65 36.14 -18.37
C PRO A 3 23.39 36.78 -17.77
N LYS A 4 22.33 36.86 -18.57
CA LYS A 4 21.02 37.32 -18.13
C LYS A 4 20.53 36.39 -17.00
N LYS A 5 20.37 36.93 -15.79
CA LYS A 5 19.66 36.26 -14.69
C LYS A 5 18.26 35.88 -15.17
N GLY A 6 18.00 34.59 -15.37
CA GLY A 6 16.66 34.07 -15.61
C GLY A 6 15.75 34.50 -14.46
N LYS A 7 14.56 34.98 -14.76
CA LYS A 7 13.53 35.26 -13.75
C LYS A 7 13.23 33.95 -13.05
N GLU A 8 13.49 33.87 -11.75
CA GLU A 8 13.02 32.78 -10.92
C GLU A 8 11.49 32.76 -10.96
N SER A 9 10.92 31.79 -11.67
CA SER A 9 9.48 31.59 -11.69
C SER A 9 9.08 30.65 -10.55
N VAL A 10 8.17 31.11 -9.68
CA VAL A 10 7.59 30.26 -8.63
C VAL A 10 6.75 29.17 -9.31
N GLN A 11 7.19 27.91 -9.19
CA GLN A 11 6.45 26.75 -9.66
C GLN A 11 5.57 26.20 -8.55
N ARG A 12 4.30 25.94 -8.86
CA ARG A 12 3.39 25.23 -7.95
C ARG A 12 3.39 23.76 -8.30
N LYS A 13 3.56 22.89 -7.29
CA LYS A 13 3.44 21.43 -7.42
C LYS A 13 2.26 20.92 -6.61
N SER A 14 1.60 19.90 -7.13
CA SER A 14 0.59 19.19 -6.37
C SER A 14 1.23 18.33 -5.26
N ALA A 15 0.45 17.92 -4.25
CA ALA A 15 0.95 17.02 -3.22
C ALA A 15 1.40 15.67 -3.81
N ALA A 16 0.65 15.13 -4.78
CA ALA A 16 1.00 13.88 -5.44
C ALA A 16 2.28 14.00 -6.27
N GLU A 17 2.47 15.12 -6.96
CA GLU A 17 3.69 15.42 -7.73
C GLU A 17 4.91 15.53 -6.80
N PHE A 18 4.77 16.27 -5.69
CA PHE A 18 5.84 16.40 -4.70
C PHE A 18 6.30 15.04 -4.17
N PHE A 19 5.37 14.17 -3.75
CA PHE A 19 5.72 12.84 -3.25
C PHE A 19 6.21 11.90 -4.35
N THR A 20 5.78 12.08 -5.60
CA THR A 20 6.27 11.31 -6.75
C THR A 20 7.74 11.61 -7.04
N GLU A 21 8.17 12.84 -6.86
CA GLU A 21 9.57 13.24 -7.01
C GLU A 21 10.40 12.89 -5.75
N ASN A 22 9.80 12.94 -4.57
CA ASN A 22 10.46 12.71 -3.29
C ASN A 22 10.05 11.37 -2.64
N GLN A 23 10.08 10.29 -3.41
CA GLN A 23 9.63 8.96 -2.99
C GLN A 23 10.35 8.41 -1.74
N THR A 24 11.59 8.83 -1.52
CA THR A 24 12.40 8.48 -0.35
C THR A 24 11.73 8.85 0.95
N ILE A 25 11.01 9.98 1.01
CA ILE A 25 10.29 10.47 2.19
C ILE A 25 9.22 9.46 2.64
N ALA A 26 8.55 8.81 1.68
CA ALA A 26 7.52 7.82 1.95
C ALA A 26 8.05 6.37 1.99
N GLY A 27 9.37 6.16 1.80
CA GLY A 27 9.97 4.82 1.82
C GLY A 27 9.84 4.03 0.52
N PHE A 28 9.64 4.73 -0.62
CA PHE A 28 9.51 4.14 -1.96
C PHE A 28 10.73 4.45 -2.85
N ASP A 29 11.93 4.36 -2.29
CA ASP A 29 13.20 4.71 -2.93
C ASP A 29 13.80 3.57 -3.78
N ASN A 30 13.45 2.32 -3.50
CA ASN A 30 13.88 1.18 -4.31
C ASN A 30 12.78 0.10 -4.39
N PRO A 31 12.79 -0.75 -5.43
CA PRO A 31 11.71 -1.72 -5.64
C PRO A 31 11.48 -2.68 -4.47
N GLY A 32 12.53 -3.21 -3.87
CA GLY A 32 12.40 -4.15 -2.75
C GLY A 32 11.79 -3.50 -1.51
N LYS A 33 12.28 -2.31 -1.13
CA LYS A 33 11.74 -1.53 -0.01
C LYS A 33 10.32 -1.07 -0.30
N SER A 34 10.02 -0.70 -1.55
CA SER A 34 8.67 -0.29 -1.96
C SER A 34 7.66 -1.42 -1.81
N LEU A 35 8.00 -2.66 -2.16
CA LEU A 35 7.15 -3.83 -1.90
C LEU A 35 6.89 -4.00 -0.40
N TYR A 36 7.93 -3.94 0.43
CA TYR A 36 7.81 -4.03 1.89
C TYR A 36 6.94 -2.91 2.46
N THR A 37 7.17 -1.65 2.02
CA THR A 37 6.38 -0.50 2.47
C THR A 37 4.92 -0.62 2.06
N THR A 38 4.64 -1.04 0.82
CA THR A 38 3.27 -1.31 0.35
C THR A 38 2.56 -2.30 1.27
N ILE A 39 3.20 -3.44 1.56
CA ILE A 39 2.63 -4.48 2.43
C ILE A 39 2.35 -3.91 3.82
N ARG A 40 3.32 -3.19 4.40
CA ARG A 40 3.17 -2.59 5.73
C ARG A 40 1.97 -1.65 5.79
N GLU A 41 1.88 -0.72 4.86
CA GLU A 41 0.81 0.28 4.82
C GLU A 41 -0.58 -0.35 4.64
N LEU A 42 -0.70 -1.38 3.79
CA LEU A 42 -1.97 -2.08 3.61
C LEU A 42 -2.38 -2.83 4.89
N VAL A 43 -1.47 -3.57 5.49
CA VAL A 43 -1.73 -4.34 6.73
C VAL A 43 -2.06 -3.40 7.90
N GLU A 44 -1.32 -2.30 8.08
CA GLU A 44 -1.57 -1.32 9.15
C GLU A 44 -2.94 -0.65 8.98
N ASN A 45 -3.34 -0.31 7.74
CA ASN A 45 -4.67 0.23 7.47
C ASN A 45 -5.79 -0.77 7.79
N SER A 46 -5.57 -2.06 7.48
CA SER A 46 -6.51 -3.14 7.77
C SER A 46 -6.70 -3.34 9.28
N LEU A 47 -5.61 -3.31 10.05
CA LEU A 47 -5.67 -3.37 11.51
C LEU A 47 -6.44 -2.17 12.09
N ASP A 48 -6.09 -0.95 11.66
CA ASP A 48 -6.77 0.26 12.11
C ASP A 48 -8.27 0.24 11.79
N ALA A 49 -8.67 -0.30 10.64
CA ALA A 49 -10.07 -0.39 10.22
C ALA A 49 -10.89 -1.32 11.11
N ALA A 50 -10.35 -2.47 11.51
CA ALA A 50 -11.02 -3.41 12.41
C ALA A 50 -11.05 -2.88 13.86
N GLU A 51 -9.91 -2.37 14.34
CA GLU A 51 -9.79 -1.78 15.69
C GLU A 51 -10.73 -0.59 15.88
N SER A 52 -10.98 0.21 14.81
CA SER A 52 -11.87 1.37 14.88
C SER A 52 -13.32 1.04 15.24
N ILE A 53 -13.72 -0.20 15.02
CA ILE A 53 -15.07 -0.71 15.34
C ILE A 53 -15.05 -1.73 16.49
N GLY A 54 -13.91 -1.89 17.17
CA GLY A 54 -13.74 -2.81 18.29
C GLY A 54 -13.71 -4.30 17.91
N GLU A 55 -13.56 -4.61 16.62
CA GLU A 55 -13.47 -5.99 16.14
C GLU A 55 -12.04 -6.51 16.16
N PRO A 56 -11.83 -7.77 16.58
CA PRO A 56 -10.53 -8.42 16.45
C PRO A 56 -10.14 -8.53 14.96
N PRO A 57 -9.02 -7.92 14.54
CA PRO A 57 -8.61 -7.92 13.14
C PRO A 57 -8.40 -9.33 12.57
N ASP A 58 -8.90 -9.57 11.36
CA ASP A 58 -8.57 -10.72 10.52
C ASP A 58 -8.04 -10.19 9.19
N VAL A 59 -6.74 -10.29 8.97
CA VAL A 59 -6.05 -9.73 7.81
C VAL A 59 -5.45 -10.84 6.97
N ALA A 60 -5.88 -10.91 5.71
CA ALA A 60 -5.34 -11.83 4.72
C ALA A 60 -4.52 -11.06 3.68
N LEU A 61 -3.24 -11.38 3.58
CA LEU A 61 -2.30 -10.82 2.61
C LEU A 61 -1.96 -11.88 1.57
N GLU A 62 -2.31 -11.63 0.32
CA GLU A 62 -1.92 -12.44 -0.82
C GLU A 62 -0.92 -11.66 -1.68
N ILE A 63 0.19 -12.31 -2.04
CA ILE A 63 1.21 -11.75 -2.92
C ILE A 63 1.46 -12.72 -4.05
N ARG A 64 1.21 -12.27 -5.28
CA ARG A 64 1.46 -13.08 -6.48
C ARG A 64 2.54 -12.41 -7.32
N GLU A 65 3.59 -13.14 -7.58
CA GLU A 65 4.61 -12.75 -8.56
C GLU A 65 4.02 -12.88 -9.96
N LEU A 66 4.15 -11.83 -10.77
CA LEU A 66 3.64 -11.78 -12.14
C LEU A 66 4.81 -11.98 -13.11
N SER A 67 4.58 -12.83 -14.10
CA SER A 67 5.44 -12.90 -15.27
C SER A 67 5.28 -11.63 -16.13
N GLN A 68 6.28 -11.34 -16.96
CA GLN A 68 6.20 -10.20 -17.88
C GLN A 68 5.01 -10.35 -18.85
N ALA A 69 4.71 -11.57 -19.29
CA ALA A 69 3.57 -11.83 -20.16
C ALA A 69 2.22 -11.51 -19.49
N GLU A 70 2.05 -11.88 -18.21
CA GLU A 70 0.84 -11.54 -17.45
C GLU A 70 0.71 -10.03 -17.25
N LEU A 71 1.81 -9.34 -16.96
CA LEU A 71 1.82 -7.89 -16.80
C LEU A 71 1.46 -7.18 -18.12
N ASP A 72 2.05 -7.60 -19.23
CA ASP A 72 1.79 -7.03 -20.54
C ASP A 72 0.33 -7.25 -20.97
N ALA A 73 -0.21 -8.44 -20.71
CA ALA A 73 -1.63 -8.74 -20.96
C ALA A 73 -2.56 -7.82 -20.15
N GLU A 74 -2.25 -7.55 -18.88
CA GLU A 74 -3.05 -6.65 -18.05
C GLU A 74 -2.93 -5.17 -18.46
N ARG A 75 -1.82 -4.79 -19.03
CA ARG A 75 -1.62 -3.45 -19.63
C ARG A 75 -2.31 -3.29 -20.98
N GLY A 76 -2.86 -4.37 -21.54
CA GLY A 76 -3.40 -4.38 -22.90
C GLY A 76 -2.31 -4.29 -23.98
N VAL A 77 -1.07 -4.60 -23.64
CA VAL A 77 0.04 -4.63 -24.59
C VAL A 77 0.03 -5.98 -25.28
N LEU A 78 -0.47 -6.01 -26.51
CA LEU A 78 -0.33 -7.17 -27.38
C LEU A 78 1.16 -7.27 -27.77
N ARG A 79 1.85 -8.33 -27.34
CA ARG A 79 3.16 -8.67 -27.91
C ARG A 79 2.95 -9.00 -29.37
N LEU A 80 3.41 -8.12 -30.24
CA LEU A 80 3.74 -8.52 -31.60
C LEU A 80 4.86 -9.56 -31.47
N GLU A 81 4.63 -10.78 -31.93
CA GLU A 81 5.67 -11.80 -32.04
C GLU A 81 6.89 -11.15 -32.68
N ARG A 82 8.07 -11.27 -32.08
CA ARG A 82 9.29 -10.71 -32.62
C ARG A 82 9.53 -11.32 -33.98
N VAL A 83 9.29 -10.54 -35.01
CA VAL A 83 9.77 -10.81 -36.34
C VAL A 83 11.24 -10.43 -36.35
N ASP A 84 12.12 -11.45 -36.37
CA ASP A 84 13.57 -11.39 -36.54
C ASP A 84 14.40 -10.68 -35.45
N GLU A 85 15.00 -11.48 -34.56
CA GLU A 85 16.06 -11.03 -33.61
C GLU A 85 17.35 -10.62 -34.32
N THR A 86 17.53 -10.95 -35.60
CA THR A 86 18.77 -10.72 -36.38
C THR A 86 18.98 -9.28 -36.84
N LEU A 87 17.91 -8.45 -36.85
CA LEU A 87 18.00 -7.06 -37.30
C LEU A 87 18.54 -6.06 -36.25
N PHE A 88 18.74 -6.48 -34.99
CA PHE A 88 19.11 -5.62 -33.87
C PHE A 88 20.33 -6.08 -33.07
N GLU A 89 21.26 -6.79 -33.65
CA GLU A 89 22.52 -7.21 -33.00
C GLU A 89 23.48 -6.07 -32.62
N GLY A 90 23.00 -4.85 -32.42
CA GLY A 90 23.80 -3.68 -32.09
C GLY A 90 23.50 -2.96 -30.77
N ARG A 91 22.48 -3.37 -30.00
CA ARG A 91 22.11 -2.70 -28.74
C ARG A 91 22.18 -3.64 -27.52
N GLY A 92 23.34 -4.24 -27.33
CA GLY A 92 23.64 -4.97 -26.10
C GLY A 92 23.95 -4.02 -24.95
N LYS A 93 23.26 -4.16 -23.85
CA LYS A 93 23.45 -3.76 -22.44
C LYS A 93 22.33 -2.96 -21.76
N ALA A 94 21.39 -2.33 -22.45
CA ALA A 94 20.26 -1.69 -21.81
C ALA A 94 19.11 -2.68 -21.50
N ASP A 95 18.99 -3.73 -22.30
CA ASP A 95 17.89 -4.72 -22.24
C ASP A 95 18.00 -5.73 -21.06
N ASP A 96 19.19 -6.00 -20.54
CA ASP A 96 19.37 -6.96 -19.46
C ASP A 96 18.91 -6.45 -18.08
N LYS A 97 18.89 -5.13 -17.87
CA LYS A 97 18.35 -4.55 -16.63
C LYS A 97 16.82 -4.51 -16.64
N GLU A 98 16.20 -4.47 -17.79
CA GLU A 98 14.73 -4.47 -17.91
C GLU A 98 14.15 -5.88 -17.76
N LYS A 99 14.88 -6.91 -18.18
CA LYS A 99 14.51 -8.34 -17.99
C LYS A 99 14.50 -8.80 -16.53
N THR A 100 15.04 -8.00 -15.60
CA THR A 100 15.18 -8.37 -14.17
C THR A 100 14.17 -7.68 -13.26
N ARG A 101 13.26 -6.86 -13.79
CA ARG A 101 12.21 -6.24 -12.98
C ARG A 101 11.10 -7.26 -12.69
N LEU A 102 10.92 -7.57 -11.43
CA LEU A 102 9.84 -8.43 -10.96
C LEU A 102 8.67 -7.57 -10.49
N PHE A 103 7.47 -8.01 -10.81
CA PHE A 103 6.22 -7.35 -10.43
C PHE A 103 5.41 -8.26 -9.53
N TYR A 104 4.75 -7.66 -8.56
CA TYR A 104 3.97 -8.39 -7.57
C TYR A 104 2.59 -7.75 -7.47
N ARG A 105 1.56 -8.59 -7.59
CA ARG A 105 0.22 -8.22 -7.20
C ARG A 105 0.07 -8.47 -5.72
N VAL A 106 -0.21 -7.41 -4.98
CA VAL A 106 -0.43 -7.45 -3.53
C VAL A 106 -1.91 -7.22 -3.28
N THR A 107 -2.57 -8.18 -2.68
CA THR A 107 -3.96 -8.08 -2.24
C THR A 107 -4.00 -8.18 -0.72
N CYS A 108 -4.59 -7.20 -0.06
CA CYS A 108 -4.81 -7.19 1.38
C CYS A 108 -6.31 -7.08 1.66
N ARG A 109 -6.86 -8.05 2.37
CA ARG A 109 -8.27 -8.14 2.75
C ARG A 109 -8.40 -8.14 4.26
N ASP A 110 -9.39 -7.39 4.77
CA ASP A 110 -9.69 -7.27 6.19
C ASP A 110 -11.17 -7.50 6.52
N ASN A 111 -11.49 -7.50 7.81
CA ASN A 111 -12.83 -7.54 8.36
C ASN A 111 -13.22 -6.20 9.05
N GLY A 112 -12.61 -5.10 8.63
CA GLY A 112 -12.78 -3.79 9.25
C GLY A 112 -14.11 -3.10 8.95
N CYS A 113 -14.13 -1.78 9.17
CA CYS A 113 -15.34 -0.95 9.00
C CYS A 113 -15.78 -0.78 7.54
N GLY A 114 -14.96 -1.19 6.57
CA GLY A 114 -15.19 -0.88 5.17
C GLY A 114 -15.11 0.62 4.85
N VAL A 115 -15.42 0.98 3.62
CA VAL A 115 -15.38 2.37 3.13
C VAL A 115 -16.68 2.66 2.37
N HIS A 116 -17.25 3.84 2.55
CA HIS A 116 -18.37 4.28 1.75
C HIS A 116 -17.96 4.36 0.27
N ARG A 117 -18.79 3.85 -0.64
CA ARG A 117 -18.50 3.84 -2.08
C ARG A 117 -18.09 5.21 -2.60
N GLU A 118 -18.82 6.26 -2.23
CA GLU A 118 -18.58 7.65 -2.64
C GLU A 118 -17.25 8.21 -2.09
N ALA A 119 -16.79 7.69 -0.95
CA ALA A 119 -15.54 8.12 -0.33
C ALA A 119 -14.30 7.40 -0.86
N ILE A 120 -14.46 6.27 -1.59
CA ILE A 120 -13.33 5.48 -2.10
C ILE A 120 -12.36 6.31 -2.94
N PRO A 121 -12.81 7.14 -3.91
CA PRO A 121 -11.90 7.92 -4.74
C PRO A 121 -10.98 8.83 -3.91
N ASP A 122 -11.52 9.60 -3.00
CA ASP A 122 -10.73 10.51 -2.17
C ASP A 122 -9.90 9.75 -1.12
N ALA A 123 -10.46 8.68 -0.53
CA ALA A 123 -9.76 7.89 0.48
C ALA A 123 -8.48 7.23 -0.07
N PHE A 124 -8.45 6.81 -1.32
CA PHE A 124 -7.33 6.07 -1.90
C PHE A 124 -6.63 6.80 -3.05
N GLY A 125 -7.28 7.73 -3.74
CA GLY A 125 -6.76 8.38 -4.94
C GLY A 125 -6.41 9.87 -4.79
N ARG A 126 -6.57 10.49 -3.60
CA ARG A 126 -6.17 11.88 -3.35
C ARG A 126 -5.15 11.96 -2.22
N VAL A 127 -3.92 12.35 -2.53
CA VAL A 127 -2.84 12.48 -1.53
C VAL A 127 -3.21 13.58 -0.53
N LEU A 128 -2.89 13.36 0.76
CA LEU A 128 -3.25 14.19 1.90
C LEU A 128 -4.77 14.31 2.18
N ALA A 129 -5.64 13.58 1.50
CA ALA A 129 -7.02 13.42 1.93
C ALA A 129 -7.12 12.23 2.90
N GLY A 130 -7.87 12.32 3.98
CA GLY A 130 -8.04 11.21 4.92
C GLY A 130 -8.88 11.57 6.12
N SER A 131 -9.46 10.56 6.76
CA SER A 131 -10.29 10.68 7.95
C SER A 131 -9.50 10.60 9.27
N LYS A 132 -8.19 10.31 9.22
CA LYS A 132 -7.35 10.03 10.40
C LYS A 132 -6.57 11.25 10.94
N TYR A 133 -6.87 12.46 10.48
CA TYR A 133 -6.20 13.69 10.95
C TYR A 133 -6.54 14.08 12.40
N GLY A 134 -7.60 13.50 12.97
CA GLY A 134 -7.93 13.70 14.39
C GLY A 134 -6.87 13.15 15.33
N ALA A 135 -6.83 13.64 16.57
CA ALA A 135 -5.82 13.34 17.59
C ALA A 135 -5.85 11.89 18.12
N ARG A 136 -6.31 10.91 17.35
CA ARG A 136 -6.33 9.50 17.74
C ARG A 136 -5.02 8.84 17.37
N GLN A 137 -4.61 7.88 18.17
CA GLN A 137 -3.50 6.99 17.85
C GLN A 137 -3.92 6.07 16.71
N ALA A 138 -3.37 6.30 15.52
CA ALA A 138 -3.53 5.44 14.36
C ALA A 138 -2.13 5.17 13.79
N ARG A 139 -1.92 3.98 13.21
CA ARG A 139 -0.63 3.59 12.61
C ARG A 139 -0.31 4.46 11.40
N GLY A 140 -1.32 4.81 10.61
CA GLY A 140 -1.20 5.66 9.43
C GLY A 140 -1.86 7.04 9.59
N LYS A 141 -1.23 7.98 10.31
CA LYS A 141 -1.82 9.29 10.64
C LYS A 141 -2.05 10.19 9.42
N PHE A 142 -1.12 10.22 8.47
CA PHE A 142 -1.15 11.19 7.37
C PHE A 142 -1.95 10.71 6.15
N GLY A 143 -2.49 9.50 6.18
CA GLY A 143 -3.25 8.93 5.07
C GLY A 143 -2.44 8.85 3.76
N LEU A 144 -1.12 8.69 3.86
CA LEU A 144 -0.21 8.65 2.72
C LEU A 144 0.02 7.24 2.18
N GLY A 145 0.00 6.21 3.04
CA GLY A 145 0.54 4.91 2.73
C GLY A 145 -0.09 4.22 1.52
N ALA A 146 -1.40 3.98 1.54
CA ALA A 146 -2.09 3.34 0.42
C ALA A 146 -2.01 4.18 -0.87
N LYS A 147 -1.97 5.51 -0.74
CA LYS A 147 -1.87 6.44 -1.88
C LYS A 147 -0.48 6.43 -2.48
N MET A 148 0.56 6.33 -1.66
CA MET A 148 1.92 6.15 -2.14
C MET A 148 2.11 4.78 -2.80
N ALA A 149 1.43 3.74 -2.31
CA ALA A 149 1.40 2.44 -2.98
C ALA A 149 0.72 2.53 -4.35
N LEU A 150 -0.38 3.29 -4.50
CA LEU A 150 -1.00 3.56 -5.79
C LEU A 150 -0.06 4.33 -6.74
N ILE A 151 0.57 5.40 -6.26
CA ILE A 151 1.53 6.19 -7.07
C ILE A 151 2.70 5.30 -7.51
N TRP A 152 3.25 4.49 -6.61
CA TRP A 152 4.33 3.56 -6.95
C TRP A 152 3.85 2.46 -7.91
N GLY A 153 2.66 1.92 -7.71
CA GLY A 153 2.01 0.99 -8.62
C GLY A 153 1.92 1.58 -10.03
N LYS A 154 1.34 2.77 -10.16
CA LYS A 154 1.25 3.49 -11.44
C LYS A 154 2.62 3.72 -12.09
N LYS A 155 3.62 4.17 -11.32
CA LYS A 155 4.97 4.46 -11.83
C LYS A 155 5.72 3.20 -12.24
N SER A 156 5.58 2.11 -11.50
CA SER A 156 6.35 0.88 -11.72
C SER A 156 5.64 -0.09 -12.67
N SER A 157 4.35 -0.35 -12.46
CA SER A 157 3.58 -1.32 -13.25
C SER A 157 2.65 -0.68 -14.30
N GLY A 158 2.29 0.59 -14.15
CA GLY A 158 1.29 1.25 -15.00
C GLY A 158 -0.14 0.81 -14.70
N LEU A 159 -0.36 -0.07 -13.72
CA LEU A 159 -1.68 -0.64 -13.41
C LEU A 159 -2.39 0.17 -12.31
N PRO A 160 -3.73 0.23 -12.36
CA PRO A 160 -4.55 0.90 -11.36
C PRO A 160 -4.63 0.11 -10.05
N LEU A 161 -5.16 0.77 -9.01
CA LEU A 161 -5.57 0.14 -7.75
C LEU A 161 -7.01 -0.38 -7.86
N THR A 162 -7.29 -1.57 -7.37
CA THR A 162 -8.65 -2.08 -7.18
C THR A 162 -9.01 -2.07 -5.71
N VAL A 163 -10.17 -1.51 -5.39
CA VAL A 163 -10.77 -1.51 -4.06
C VAL A 163 -12.09 -2.27 -4.11
N ARG A 164 -12.25 -3.27 -3.24
CA ARG A 164 -13.53 -3.92 -2.97
C ARG A 164 -13.88 -3.67 -1.52
N THR A 165 -15.14 -3.38 -1.23
CA THR A 165 -15.55 -3.08 0.15
C THR A 165 -17.03 -3.35 0.37
N ALA A 166 -17.37 -3.78 1.59
CA ALA A 166 -18.71 -3.84 2.13
C ALA A 166 -18.67 -3.34 3.58
N ARG A 167 -19.59 -2.46 3.96
CA ARG A 167 -19.62 -1.87 5.30
C ARG A 167 -20.40 -2.71 6.30
N ALA A 168 -21.27 -3.56 5.79
CA ALA A 168 -22.05 -4.50 6.58
C ALA A 168 -22.29 -5.81 5.81
N ALA A 169 -22.57 -6.89 6.53
CA ALA A 169 -22.80 -8.20 5.93
C ALA A 169 -24.02 -8.25 4.96
N HIS A 170 -24.99 -7.36 5.16
CA HIS A 170 -26.20 -7.24 4.35
C HIS A 170 -26.06 -6.22 3.21
N GLU A 171 -25.00 -5.40 3.21
CA GLU A 171 -24.74 -4.46 2.13
C GLU A 171 -24.03 -5.14 0.95
N PRO A 172 -24.29 -4.68 -0.28
CA PRO A 172 -23.60 -5.20 -1.44
C PRO A 172 -22.10 -4.84 -1.41
N VAL A 173 -21.29 -5.61 -2.13
CA VAL A 173 -19.86 -5.33 -2.30
C VAL A 173 -19.69 -4.29 -3.41
N SER A 174 -19.15 -3.15 -3.07
CA SER A 174 -18.70 -2.15 -4.05
C SER A 174 -17.30 -2.51 -4.56
N ARG A 175 -17.10 -2.44 -5.88
CA ARG A 175 -15.79 -2.60 -6.53
C ARG A 175 -15.48 -1.35 -7.35
N VAL A 176 -14.37 -0.71 -7.03
CA VAL A 176 -13.90 0.50 -7.71
C VAL A 176 -12.47 0.29 -8.17
N VAL A 177 -12.21 0.58 -9.46
CA VAL A 177 -10.86 0.61 -10.02
C VAL A 177 -10.43 2.05 -10.17
N LEU A 178 -9.33 2.39 -9.52
CA LEU A 178 -8.83 3.74 -9.37
C LEU A 178 -7.45 3.93 -9.99
N ASP A 179 -7.31 5.04 -10.69
CA ASP A 179 -6.03 5.64 -11.04
C ASP A 179 -5.91 7.03 -10.39
N ILE A 180 -4.74 7.65 -10.45
CA ILE A 180 -4.48 8.99 -9.93
C ILE A 180 -3.91 9.90 -11.02
N ASP A 181 -4.47 11.10 -11.17
CA ASP A 181 -3.82 12.20 -11.85
C ASP A 181 -2.82 12.84 -10.90
N ILE A 182 -1.53 12.53 -11.11
CA ILE A 182 -0.45 13.00 -10.25
C ILE A 182 -0.31 14.52 -10.29
N GLN A 183 -0.49 15.13 -11.46
CA GLN A 183 -0.33 16.59 -11.62
C GLN A 183 -1.42 17.36 -10.88
N ARG A 184 -2.66 16.86 -10.93
CA ARG A 184 -3.81 17.50 -10.29
C ARG A 184 -4.05 17.01 -8.87
N ASN A 185 -3.43 15.90 -8.46
CA ASN A 185 -3.72 15.19 -7.22
C ASN A 185 -5.21 14.81 -7.12
N GLU A 186 -5.75 14.28 -8.20
CA GLU A 186 -7.16 13.91 -8.31
C GLU A 186 -7.32 12.43 -8.61
N PRO A 187 -8.29 11.75 -7.94
CA PRO A 187 -8.64 10.37 -8.25
C PRO A 187 -9.31 10.29 -9.63
N ARG A 188 -8.97 9.27 -10.39
CA ARG A 188 -9.62 8.92 -11.63
C ARG A 188 -10.26 7.55 -11.49
N VAL A 189 -11.59 7.51 -11.44
CA VAL A 189 -12.34 6.26 -11.40
C VAL A 189 -12.38 5.70 -12.82
N LEU A 190 -11.89 4.48 -12.99
CA LEU A 190 -11.88 3.75 -14.27
C LEU A 190 -13.08 2.81 -14.38
N GLU A 191 -13.41 2.13 -13.27
CA GLU A 191 -14.58 1.26 -13.14
C GLU A 191 -15.23 1.47 -11.80
N ASP A 192 -16.56 1.38 -11.77
CA ASP A 192 -17.35 1.43 -10.55
C ASP A 192 -18.54 0.47 -10.69
N SER A 193 -18.56 -0.58 -9.89
CA SER A 193 -19.56 -1.64 -9.94
C SER A 193 -19.97 -2.11 -8.55
N VAL A 194 -21.11 -2.75 -8.49
CA VAL A 194 -21.69 -3.29 -7.25
C VAL A 194 -22.09 -4.73 -7.51
N ALA A 195 -21.78 -5.63 -6.59
CA ALA A 195 -22.13 -7.04 -6.66
C ALA A 195 -22.80 -7.50 -5.36
N GLU A 196 -23.57 -8.59 -5.43
CA GLU A 196 -24.17 -9.20 -4.26
C GLU A 196 -23.09 -9.69 -3.28
N ASN A 197 -23.32 -9.46 -1.97
CA ASN A 197 -22.44 -9.91 -0.89
C ASN A 197 -22.86 -11.33 -0.40
N SER A 198 -22.71 -12.32 -1.27
CA SER A 198 -23.06 -13.71 -0.98
C SER A 198 -22.27 -14.29 0.20
N GLN A 199 -21.06 -13.78 0.46
CA GLN A 199 -20.21 -14.20 1.59
C GLN A 199 -20.57 -13.50 2.89
N LYS A 200 -21.53 -12.57 2.90
CA LYS A 200 -21.86 -11.75 4.07
C LYS A 200 -20.61 -11.11 4.70
N TRP A 201 -19.65 -10.74 3.86
CA TRP A 201 -18.39 -10.15 4.29
C TRP A 201 -18.55 -8.67 4.60
N ARG A 202 -17.81 -8.19 5.59
CA ARG A 202 -17.61 -6.79 5.92
C ARG A 202 -16.12 -6.50 5.91
N GLY A 203 -15.69 -5.35 5.40
CA GLY A 203 -14.31 -4.92 5.38
C GLY A 203 -13.90 -4.26 4.08
N ALA A 204 -12.60 -4.18 3.86
CA ALA A 204 -12.00 -3.71 2.62
C ALA A 204 -10.99 -4.73 2.07
N GLU A 205 -10.87 -4.79 0.76
CA GLU A 205 -9.89 -5.56 0.01
C GLU A 205 -9.25 -4.64 -1.02
N LEU A 206 -7.95 -4.41 -0.86
CA LEU A 206 -7.16 -3.56 -1.75
C LEU A 206 -6.20 -4.43 -2.55
N THR A 207 -6.21 -4.24 -3.88
CA THR A 207 -5.27 -4.91 -4.79
C THR A 207 -4.48 -3.89 -5.56
N VAL A 208 -3.14 -3.96 -5.46
CA VAL A 208 -2.20 -3.10 -6.18
C VAL A 208 -1.09 -3.94 -6.78
N THR A 209 -0.67 -3.60 -8.00
CA THR A 209 0.48 -4.24 -8.65
C THR A 209 1.68 -3.30 -8.60
N VAL A 210 2.79 -3.76 -8.02
CA VAL A 210 3.98 -2.96 -7.79
C VAL A 210 5.24 -3.66 -8.28
N GLY A 211 6.20 -2.87 -8.77
CA GLY A 211 7.56 -3.37 -8.95
C GLY A 211 8.20 -3.67 -7.59
N GLY A 212 8.86 -4.82 -7.46
CA GLY A 212 9.39 -5.26 -6.19
C GLY A 212 10.57 -6.23 -6.29
N ASN A 213 11.04 -6.69 -5.12
CA ASN A 213 12.02 -7.77 -5.02
C ASN A 213 11.71 -8.61 -3.77
N TRP A 214 10.86 -9.62 -3.94
CA TRP A 214 10.49 -10.54 -2.86
C TRP A 214 11.70 -11.27 -2.29
N LYS A 215 12.58 -11.78 -3.15
CA LYS A 215 13.76 -12.56 -2.73
C LYS A 215 14.61 -11.77 -1.72
N ALA A 216 14.86 -10.50 -1.99
CA ALA A 216 15.67 -9.64 -1.12
C ALA A 216 14.95 -9.23 0.18
N TYR A 217 13.61 -9.07 0.15
CA TYR A 217 12.85 -8.52 1.29
C TYR A 217 11.99 -9.54 2.03
N ARG A 218 11.91 -10.80 1.56
CA ARG A 218 11.12 -11.87 2.19
C ARG A 218 11.35 -11.98 3.70
N ALA A 219 12.62 -12.02 4.11
CA ALA A 219 12.97 -12.16 5.52
C ALA A 219 12.41 -11.00 6.37
N ARG A 220 12.51 -9.75 5.87
CA ARG A 220 11.97 -8.56 6.54
C ARG A 220 10.45 -8.56 6.60
N ILE A 221 9.78 -8.97 5.51
CA ILE A 221 8.31 -9.06 5.46
C ILE A 221 7.82 -10.10 6.49
N VAL A 222 8.42 -11.28 6.52
CA VAL A 222 8.07 -12.35 7.49
C VAL A 222 8.36 -11.89 8.92
N GLN A 223 9.50 -11.25 9.16
CA GLN A 223 9.85 -10.72 10.49
C GLN A 223 8.86 -9.65 10.94
N TYR A 224 8.46 -8.73 10.06
CA TYR A 224 7.46 -7.71 10.35
C TYR A 224 6.12 -8.34 10.78
N LEU A 225 5.60 -9.32 10.04
CA LEU A 225 4.36 -9.99 10.37
C LEU A 225 4.45 -10.76 11.71
N ARG A 226 5.61 -11.38 12.00
CA ARG A 226 5.86 -12.03 13.29
C ARG A 226 5.85 -11.03 14.45
N GLN A 227 6.54 -9.90 14.30
CA GLN A 227 6.55 -8.84 15.31
C GLN A 227 5.16 -8.27 15.52
N LEU A 228 4.41 -8.06 14.42
CA LEU A 228 3.05 -7.58 14.46
C LEU A 228 2.13 -8.56 15.21
N ALA A 229 2.22 -9.87 14.97
CA ALA A 229 1.46 -10.89 15.67
C ALA A 229 1.78 -10.97 17.19
N ILE A 230 2.98 -10.53 17.59
CA ILE A 230 3.36 -10.45 19.00
C ILE A 230 2.72 -9.24 19.68
N ILE A 231 2.80 -8.06 19.04
CA ILE A 231 2.30 -6.80 19.64
C ILE A 231 0.79 -6.62 19.48
N THR A 232 0.16 -7.36 18.55
CA THR A 232 -1.30 -7.39 18.34
C THR A 232 -1.84 -8.82 18.51
N PRO A 233 -1.81 -9.40 19.73
CA PRO A 233 -2.17 -10.81 19.96
C PRO A 233 -3.65 -11.12 19.70
N TYR A 234 -4.48 -10.10 19.54
CA TYR A 234 -5.89 -10.17 19.18
C TYR A 234 -6.15 -10.20 17.68
N ALA A 235 -5.11 -10.03 16.84
CA ALA A 235 -5.23 -10.12 15.39
C ALA A 235 -4.92 -11.51 14.85
N SER A 236 -5.61 -11.93 13.80
CA SER A 236 -5.26 -13.06 12.93
C SER A 236 -4.63 -12.52 11.66
N LEU A 237 -3.42 -13.00 11.32
CA LEU A 237 -2.69 -12.56 10.13
C LEU A 237 -2.36 -13.77 9.26
N ARG A 238 -2.69 -13.70 7.98
CA ARG A 238 -2.36 -14.73 6.99
C ARG A 238 -1.54 -14.12 5.86
N LEU A 239 -0.49 -14.82 5.45
CA LEU A 239 0.31 -14.50 4.27
C LEU A 239 0.30 -15.70 3.32
N ASP A 240 -0.09 -15.47 2.10
CA ASP A 240 0.03 -16.43 0.98
C ASP A 240 0.85 -15.78 -0.14
N PHE A 241 2.07 -16.27 -0.33
CA PHE A 241 2.93 -15.83 -1.44
C PHE A 241 2.96 -16.92 -2.51
N ARG A 242 2.73 -16.53 -3.75
CA ARG A 242 2.81 -17.40 -4.93
C ARG A 242 3.84 -16.87 -5.91
N GLY A 243 4.89 -17.67 -6.11
CA GLY A 243 5.92 -17.40 -7.11
C GLY A 243 5.45 -17.67 -8.53
N SER A 244 6.15 -17.12 -9.51
CA SER A 244 5.97 -17.42 -10.94
C SER A 244 7.09 -18.33 -11.44
N GLY A 245 6.83 -19.07 -12.53
CA GLY A 245 7.83 -19.90 -13.22
C GLY A 245 8.03 -21.31 -12.64
N SER A 246 9.06 -22.01 -13.13
CA SER A 246 9.35 -23.41 -12.82
C SER A 246 9.97 -23.64 -11.44
N ASP A 247 10.69 -22.65 -10.88
CA ASP A 247 11.26 -22.69 -9.52
C ASP A 247 10.32 -22.03 -8.50
N ARG A 248 9.05 -22.39 -8.60
CA ARG A 248 7.96 -21.85 -7.80
C ARG A 248 8.16 -22.17 -6.31
N ARG A 249 8.41 -21.14 -5.51
CA ARG A 249 8.55 -21.23 -4.04
C ARG A 249 7.39 -20.51 -3.36
N ASP A 250 6.30 -21.22 -3.21
CA ASP A 250 5.15 -20.69 -2.48
C ASP A 250 5.46 -20.63 -0.98
N VAL A 251 4.94 -19.61 -0.31
CA VAL A 251 5.08 -19.43 1.14
C VAL A 251 3.71 -19.17 1.72
N ARG A 252 3.29 -19.98 2.67
CA ARG A 252 2.08 -19.77 3.43
C ARG A 252 2.42 -19.66 4.91
N LEU A 253 1.98 -18.59 5.55
CA LEU A 253 2.15 -18.34 6.99
C LEU A 253 0.81 -17.92 7.57
N GLU A 254 0.53 -18.43 8.76
CA GLU A 254 -0.65 -18.08 9.53
C GLU A 254 -0.24 -17.79 10.97
N PHE A 255 -0.70 -16.65 11.47
CA PHE A 255 -0.56 -16.25 12.88
C PHE A 255 -1.96 -16.13 13.45
N ALA A 256 -2.39 -17.20 14.13
CA ALA A 256 -3.69 -17.24 14.78
C ALA A 256 -3.73 -16.25 15.95
N ARG A 257 -4.88 -15.60 16.14
CA ARG A 257 -5.10 -14.75 17.32
C ARG A 257 -5.01 -15.57 18.61
N ARG A 258 -4.45 -14.96 19.65
CA ARG A 258 -4.27 -15.57 20.97
C ARG A 258 -5.34 -15.10 21.97
N THR A 259 -6.00 -14.00 21.68
CA THR A 259 -7.07 -13.40 22.48
C THR A 259 -8.07 -12.69 21.57
N THR A 260 -9.31 -12.58 22.00
CA THR A 260 -10.33 -11.77 21.33
C THR A 260 -10.48 -10.38 21.94
N LYS A 261 -9.72 -10.11 23.03
CA LYS A 261 -9.82 -8.86 23.76
C LYS A 261 -9.06 -7.76 23.04
N VAL A 262 -9.78 -6.92 22.31
CA VAL A 262 -9.22 -5.72 21.66
C VAL A 262 -8.98 -4.64 22.71
N PRO A 263 -7.80 -3.99 22.76
CA PRO A 263 -7.56 -2.89 23.68
C PRO A 263 -8.55 -1.75 23.43
N PRO A 264 -8.99 -1.03 24.48
CA PRO A 264 -9.86 0.12 24.31
C PRO A 264 -9.14 1.21 23.48
N VAL A 265 -9.92 1.92 22.69
CA VAL A 265 -9.41 3.07 21.94
C VAL A 265 -8.81 4.08 22.93
N PRO A 266 -7.53 4.51 22.75
CA PRO A 266 -6.92 5.46 23.65
C PRO A 266 -7.68 6.78 23.64
N ARG A 267 -7.69 7.49 24.78
CA ARG A 267 -8.26 8.83 24.85
C ARG A 267 -7.54 9.74 23.84
N ALA A 268 -8.30 10.66 23.23
CA ALA A 268 -7.70 11.65 22.35
C ALA A 268 -6.65 12.45 23.11
N THR A 269 -5.41 12.42 22.64
CA THR A 269 -4.34 13.26 23.18
C THR A 269 -4.26 14.54 22.35
N GLY A 270 -4.17 15.70 23.00
CA GLY A 270 -4.04 16.99 22.32
C GLY A 270 -2.71 17.15 21.58
N TYR A 271 -1.75 16.26 21.81
CA TYR A 271 -0.41 16.33 21.24
C TYR A 271 -0.04 15.04 20.52
N HIS A 272 0.74 15.16 19.45
CA HIS A 272 1.33 14.02 18.79
C HIS A 272 2.31 13.31 19.73
N PRO A 273 2.36 11.96 19.79
CA PRO A 273 3.28 11.22 20.65
C PRO A 273 4.74 11.66 20.52
N ALA A 274 5.20 11.99 19.31
CA ALA A 274 6.56 12.50 19.08
C ALA A 274 6.79 13.91 19.67
N ALA A 275 5.74 14.71 19.86
CA ALA A 275 5.87 16.04 20.48
C ALA A 275 5.95 15.97 22.03
N VAL A 276 5.58 14.84 22.61
CA VAL A 276 5.54 14.63 24.08
C VAL A 276 6.74 13.81 24.58
N SER A 277 7.52 13.20 23.69
CA SER A 277 8.62 12.30 24.08
C SER A 277 9.73 12.99 24.89
N TYR A 278 9.95 14.28 24.69
CA TYR A 278 10.96 15.02 25.44
C TYR A 278 10.58 15.30 26.90
N THR A 279 9.30 15.49 27.19
CA THR A 279 8.85 15.78 28.56
C THR A 279 8.87 14.54 29.45
N HIS A 280 8.76 13.34 28.89
CA HIS A 280 8.84 12.09 29.66
C HIS A 280 10.26 11.61 29.93
N LEU A 281 11.24 12.01 29.13
CA LEU A 281 12.64 11.66 29.34
C LEU A 281 13.35 12.55 30.41
N THR A 282 12.77 13.70 30.73
CA THR A 282 13.36 14.63 31.73
C THR A 282 12.76 14.52 33.13
N LEU A 283 11.65 13.80 33.30
CA LEU A 283 10.99 13.64 34.60
C LEU A 283 11.64 12.68 35.60
N PRO A 284 12.33 11.59 35.19
CA PRO A 284 12.96 10.68 36.15
C PRO A 284 14.21 11.24 36.85
N THR A 285 14.82 12.28 36.31
CA THR A 285 16.07 12.84 36.89
C THR A 285 15.85 13.91 37.93
N MET A 286 14.62 14.23 38.30
CA MET A 286 14.31 15.26 39.30
C MET A 286 13.91 14.72 40.68
N PHE A 287 14.07 13.41 40.91
CA PHE A 287 13.83 12.80 42.23
C PHE A 287 15.10 12.12 42.76
N GLU A 288 16.16 12.87 42.94
CA GLU A 288 17.20 12.55 43.88
C GLU A 288 17.45 13.80 44.71
N VAL A 289 16.79 13.92 45.86
CA VAL A 289 17.32 14.40 47.12
C VAL A 289 16.50 13.81 48.26
#